data_57808f120e7bc3bb9bc2adc1d3b79d12
#
_entry.id   57808f120e7bc3bb9bc2adc1d3b79d12
#
_cell.length_a   1.000
_cell.length_b   1.000
_cell.length_c   1.000
_cell.angle_alpha   90.00
_cell.angle_beta   90.00
_cell.angle_gamma   90.00
#
_symmetry.space_group_name_H-M   'P 1'
#
loop_
_entity.id
_entity.type
_entity.pdbx_description
1 polymer ?
#
loop_
_entity_poly.entity_id
_entity_poly.type
_entity_poly.pdbx_seq_one_letter_code
_entity_poly.pdbx_strand_id
1 'polypeptide(L)'
;MSELRLVPAALAVWAAAALCILVGVWAASAAVAVLAVGCALLRQPGQAVLTAGLGAAAAATAAVRVRLSVAASEIAGTVSGAPKQTASGAYLVRVRVPGQPSATPVFVEELPQGVVSGARVMGRGVVAESGVPGVNPFVLNGRVEVLGPPEGLAALAHHV
;
A
#
# COMPACT_ATOMS: atom_id res chain seq x y z
N MET A 1 19.33 8.82 -29.01
CA MET A 1 18.40 7.66 -29.17
C MET A 1 18.60 6.56 -28.10
N SER A 2 19.39 6.81 -27.06
CA SER A 2 19.67 5.81 -25.98
C SER A 2 18.59 5.70 -24.90
N GLU A 3 17.76 6.72 -24.73
CA GLU A 3 16.78 6.78 -23.64
C GLU A 3 15.58 5.83 -23.80
N LEU A 4 15.20 5.52 -25.04
CA LEU A 4 14.12 4.56 -25.31
C LEU A 4 14.45 3.10 -24.91
N ARG A 5 15.72 2.81 -24.60
CA ARG A 5 16.13 1.45 -24.20
C ARG A 5 15.66 1.07 -22.79
N LEU A 6 15.37 2.04 -21.92
CA LEU A 6 14.90 1.78 -20.56
C LEU A 6 13.38 1.63 -20.46
N VAL A 7 12.63 2.00 -21.51
CA VAL A 7 11.17 1.96 -21.51
C VAL A 7 10.60 0.56 -21.23
N PRO A 8 11.09 -0.52 -21.85
CA PRO A 8 10.58 -1.87 -21.57
C PRO A 8 10.77 -2.29 -20.11
N ALA A 9 11.94 -1.98 -19.53
CA ALA A 9 12.20 -2.31 -18.13
C ALA A 9 11.31 -1.51 -17.16
N ALA A 10 11.10 -0.22 -17.42
CA ALA A 10 10.22 0.62 -16.62
C ALA A 10 8.75 0.14 -16.68
N LEU A 11 8.28 -0.22 -17.88
CA LEU A 11 6.94 -0.79 -18.07
C LEU A 11 6.80 -2.14 -17.35
N ALA A 12 7.83 -2.99 -17.36
CA ALA A 12 7.82 -4.26 -16.66
C ALA A 12 7.72 -4.07 -15.14
N VAL A 13 8.46 -3.13 -14.56
CA VAL A 13 8.40 -2.81 -13.12
C VAL A 13 7.01 -2.33 -12.74
N TRP A 14 6.45 -1.39 -13.50
CA TRP A 14 5.14 -0.84 -13.23
C TRP A 14 4.04 -1.90 -13.39
N ALA A 15 4.04 -2.66 -14.48
CA ALA A 15 3.07 -3.71 -14.75
C ALA A 15 3.16 -4.83 -13.70
N ALA A 16 4.38 -5.25 -13.31
CA ALA A 16 4.59 -6.28 -12.30
C ALA A 16 4.03 -5.84 -10.93
N ALA A 17 4.29 -4.60 -10.51
CA ALA A 17 3.77 -4.07 -9.26
C ALA A 17 2.24 -3.95 -9.29
N ALA A 18 1.67 -3.39 -10.36
CA ALA A 18 0.23 -3.24 -10.52
C ALA A 18 -0.49 -4.60 -10.54
N LEU A 19 -0.01 -5.54 -11.36
CA LEU A 19 -0.61 -6.87 -11.45
C LEU A 19 -0.47 -7.67 -10.16
N CYS A 20 0.64 -7.54 -9.43
CA CYS A 20 0.80 -8.19 -8.14
C CYS A 20 -0.25 -7.73 -7.12
N ILE A 21 -0.57 -6.44 -7.12
CA ILE A 21 -1.55 -5.84 -6.19
C ILE A 21 -2.99 -6.14 -6.63
N LEU A 22 -3.29 -6.10 -7.94
CA LEU A 22 -4.65 -6.19 -8.46
C LEU A 22 -5.12 -7.64 -8.68
N VAL A 23 -4.21 -8.52 -9.11
CA VAL A 23 -4.55 -9.88 -9.57
C VAL A 23 -3.79 -10.94 -8.78
N GLY A 24 -2.58 -10.63 -8.35
CA GLY A 24 -1.73 -11.51 -7.55
C GLY A 24 -0.38 -11.81 -8.20
N VAL A 25 0.48 -12.45 -7.41
CA VAL A 25 1.88 -12.71 -7.77
C VAL A 25 2.07 -13.55 -9.03
N TRP A 26 1.17 -14.49 -9.28
CA TRP A 26 1.24 -15.36 -10.47
C TRP A 26 1.05 -14.59 -11.77
N ALA A 27 0.06 -13.68 -11.82
CA ALA A 27 -0.17 -12.83 -12.99
C ALA A 27 1.00 -11.87 -13.23
N ALA A 28 1.56 -11.30 -12.16
CA ALA A 28 2.74 -10.45 -12.25
C ALA A 28 3.94 -11.21 -12.81
N SER A 29 4.21 -12.43 -12.32
CA SER A 29 5.32 -13.27 -12.79
C SER A 29 5.16 -13.66 -14.25
N ALA A 30 3.94 -14.02 -14.68
CA ALA A 30 3.65 -14.34 -16.07
C ALA A 30 3.90 -13.14 -17.00
N ALA A 31 3.45 -11.94 -16.62
CA ALA A 31 3.66 -10.72 -17.41
C ALA A 31 5.15 -10.37 -17.55
N VAL A 32 5.92 -10.48 -16.46
CA VAL A 32 7.38 -10.26 -16.50
C VAL A 32 8.05 -11.26 -17.42
N ALA A 33 7.68 -12.55 -17.34
CA ALA A 33 8.23 -13.59 -18.20
C ALA A 33 7.93 -13.34 -19.69
N VAL A 34 6.70 -12.97 -20.03
CA VAL A 34 6.30 -12.64 -21.40
C VAL A 34 7.10 -11.46 -21.95
N LEU A 35 7.28 -10.39 -21.17
CA LEU A 35 8.07 -9.23 -21.59
C LEU A 35 9.54 -9.57 -21.75
N ALA A 36 10.12 -10.36 -20.84
CA ALA A 36 11.51 -10.78 -20.93
C ALA A 36 11.77 -11.67 -22.16
N VAL A 37 10.87 -12.62 -22.44
CA VAL A 37 10.93 -13.47 -23.64
C VAL A 37 10.77 -12.61 -24.91
N GLY A 38 9.85 -11.66 -24.93
CA GLY A 38 9.69 -10.72 -26.04
C GLY A 38 10.99 -9.95 -26.35
N CYS A 39 11.66 -9.41 -25.32
CA CYS A 39 12.94 -8.74 -25.47
C CYS A 39 14.04 -9.69 -26.00
N ALA A 40 14.07 -10.94 -25.55
CA ALA A 40 15.01 -11.94 -26.01
C ALA A 40 14.80 -12.30 -27.49
N LEU A 41 13.55 -12.49 -27.89
CA LEU A 41 13.20 -12.78 -29.32
C LEU A 41 13.53 -11.61 -30.23
N LEU A 42 13.45 -10.36 -29.74
CA LEU A 42 13.92 -9.19 -30.49
C LEU A 42 15.44 -9.00 -30.48
N ARG A 43 16.18 -10.03 -30.08
CA ARG A 43 17.63 -10.04 -29.98
C ARG A 43 18.23 -8.93 -29.10
N GLN A 44 17.54 -8.59 -28.04
CA GLN A 44 17.98 -7.62 -27.04
C GLN A 44 18.25 -8.30 -25.69
N PRO A 45 19.29 -9.14 -25.56
CA PRO A 45 19.49 -9.95 -24.35
C PRO A 45 19.72 -9.10 -23.08
N GLY A 46 20.38 -7.96 -23.21
CA GLY A 46 20.56 -7.03 -22.09
C GLY A 46 19.25 -6.47 -21.56
N GLN A 47 18.29 -6.17 -22.44
CA GLN A 47 16.95 -5.74 -22.07
C GLN A 47 16.14 -6.87 -21.42
N ALA A 48 16.28 -8.09 -21.93
CA ALA A 48 15.61 -9.25 -21.36
C ALA A 48 16.04 -9.47 -19.90
N VAL A 49 17.34 -9.40 -19.62
CA VAL A 49 17.91 -9.55 -18.26
C VAL A 49 17.44 -8.43 -17.34
N LEU A 50 17.47 -7.17 -17.79
CA LEU A 50 16.99 -6.03 -16.99
C LEU A 50 15.50 -6.15 -16.71
N THR A 51 14.69 -6.47 -17.70
CA THR A 51 13.23 -6.63 -17.56
C THR A 51 12.89 -7.75 -16.59
N ALA A 52 13.55 -8.91 -16.71
CA ALA A 52 13.36 -10.02 -15.79
C ALA A 52 13.79 -9.67 -14.36
N GLY A 53 15.00 -9.11 -14.19
CA GLY A 53 15.54 -8.78 -12.87
C GLY A 53 14.72 -7.71 -12.13
N LEU A 54 14.46 -6.57 -12.77
CA LEU A 54 13.71 -5.49 -12.16
C LEU A 54 12.23 -5.84 -11.96
N GLY A 55 11.63 -6.55 -12.93
CA GLY A 55 10.24 -7.01 -12.81
C GLY A 55 10.08 -8.03 -11.70
N ALA A 56 10.99 -8.99 -11.55
CA ALA A 56 10.99 -9.94 -10.45
C ALA A 56 11.17 -9.26 -9.08
N ALA A 57 12.11 -8.31 -8.99
CA ALA A 57 12.33 -7.54 -7.76
C ALA A 57 11.08 -6.74 -7.35
N ALA A 58 10.40 -6.10 -8.33
CA ALA A 58 9.17 -5.37 -8.08
C ALA A 58 8.03 -6.30 -7.61
N ALA A 59 7.85 -7.43 -8.27
CA ALA A 59 6.84 -8.44 -7.88
C ALA A 59 7.11 -9.01 -6.49
N ALA A 60 8.37 -9.35 -6.19
CA ALA A 60 8.78 -9.84 -4.88
C ALA A 60 8.53 -8.80 -3.77
N THR A 61 8.90 -7.54 -4.01
CA THR A 61 8.66 -6.45 -3.06
C THR A 61 7.17 -6.24 -2.80
N ALA A 62 6.34 -6.25 -3.83
CA ALA A 62 4.89 -6.12 -3.69
C ALA A 62 4.30 -7.31 -2.94
N ALA A 63 4.71 -8.55 -3.26
CA ALA A 63 4.25 -9.76 -2.60
C ALA A 63 4.62 -9.77 -1.10
N VAL A 64 5.85 -9.37 -0.75
CA VAL A 64 6.29 -9.25 0.64
C VAL A 64 5.44 -8.23 1.39
N ARG A 65 5.18 -7.07 0.79
CA ARG A 65 4.34 -6.02 1.41
C ARG A 65 2.93 -6.51 1.71
N VAL A 66 2.30 -7.24 0.79
CA VAL A 66 0.97 -7.83 1.01
C VAL A 66 1.00 -8.86 2.14
N ARG A 67 2.03 -9.73 2.17
CA ARG A 67 2.18 -10.77 3.21
C ARG A 67 2.48 -10.21 4.60
N LEU A 68 3.17 -9.07 4.69
CA LEU A 68 3.49 -8.42 5.96
C LEU A 68 2.30 -7.63 6.53
N SER A 69 1.20 -7.47 5.79
CA SER A 69 -0.02 -6.88 6.31
C SER A 69 -0.70 -7.86 7.26
N VAL A 70 -0.79 -7.49 8.53
CA VAL A 70 -1.37 -8.34 9.59
C VAL A 70 -2.81 -7.92 9.86
N ALA A 71 -3.72 -8.88 9.83
CA ALA A 71 -5.09 -8.71 10.29
C ALA A 71 -5.11 -8.73 11.83
N ALA A 72 -5.43 -7.61 12.46
CA ALA A 72 -5.56 -7.52 13.90
C ALA A 72 -6.83 -6.75 14.26
N SER A 73 -7.58 -7.26 15.23
CA SER A 73 -8.79 -6.63 15.77
C SER A 73 -8.49 -5.40 16.63
N GLU A 74 -7.24 -5.27 17.05
CA GLU A 74 -6.74 -4.12 17.80
C GLU A 74 -5.41 -3.68 17.19
N ILE A 75 -5.33 -2.39 16.84
CA ILE A 75 -4.15 -1.79 16.24
C ILE A 75 -3.81 -0.49 16.95
N ALA A 76 -2.54 -0.29 17.29
CA ALA A 76 -2.03 0.96 17.81
C ALA A 76 -1.08 1.60 16.79
N GLY A 77 -1.22 2.89 16.57
CA GLY A 77 -0.38 3.56 15.58
C GLY A 77 -0.64 5.06 15.47
N THR A 78 -0.16 5.64 14.39
CA THR A 78 -0.26 7.06 14.13
C THR A 78 -1.17 7.32 12.94
N VAL A 79 -2.05 8.30 13.03
CA VAL A 79 -2.96 8.70 11.94
C VAL A 79 -2.14 9.25 10.77
N SER A 80 -2.30 8.63 9.60
CA SER A 80 -1.61 9.01 8.37
C SER A 80 -2.53 9.82 7.46
N GLY A 81 -2.44 11.14 7.56
CA GLY A 81 -3.26 12.07 6.79
C GLY A 81 -4.59 12.42 7.49
N ALA A 82 -5.32 13.36 6.91
CA ALA A 82 -6.61 13.79 7.44
C ALA A 82 -7.67 12.68 7.28
N PRO A 83 -8.54 12.46 8.29
CA PRO A 83 -9.70 11.60 8.17
C PRO A 83 -10.60 12.06 7.01
N LYS A 84 -11.19 11.11 6.28
CA LYS A 84 -12.08 11.40 5.15
C LYS A 84 -13.46 10.81 5.40
N GLN A 85 -14.49 11.58 5.19
CA GLN A 85 -15.85 11.07 5.21
C GLN A 85 -16.13 10.29 3.92
N THR A 86 -16.70 9.12 4.04
CA THR A 86 -17.12 8.27 2.93
C THR A 86 -18.52 8.60 2.46
N ALA A 87 -18.92 8.14 1.30
CA ALA A 87 -20.28 8.33 0.78
C ALA A 87 -21.37 7.70 1.68
N SER A 88 -21.01 6.69 2.48
CA SER A 88 -21.91 6.08 3.46
C SER A 88 -22.06 6.86 4.78
N GLY A 89 -21.37 7.99 4.93
CA GLY A 89 -21.37 8.80 6.14
C GLY A 89 -20.31 8.40 7.17
N ALA A 90 -19.73 7.20 7.09
CA ALA A 90 -18.65 6.77 7.96
C ALA A 90 -17.36 7.54 7.67
N TYR A 91 -16.44 7.58 8.63
CA TYR A 91 -15.13 8.19 8.46
C TYR A 91 -14.06 7.13 8.22
N LEU A 92 -13.22 7.36 7.20
CA LEU A 92 -12.03 6.58 6.93
C LEU A 92 -10.82 7.23 7.61
N VAL A 93 -10.27 6.55 8.59
CA VAL A 93 -9.03 6.91 9.29
C VAL A 93 -7.94 5.94 8.86
N ARG A 94 -6.82 6.45 8.33
CA ARG A 94 -5.67 5.62 7.97
C ARG A 94 -4.68 5.60 9.14
N VAL A 95 -4.45 4.43 9.70
CA VAL A 95 -3.55 4.26 10.86
C VAL A 95 -2.27 3.56 10.40
N ARG A 96 -1.13 4.23 10.58
CA ARG A 96 0.19 3.65 10.33
C ARG A 96 0.63 2.89 11.58
N VAL A 97 0.64 1.59 11.47
CA VAL A 97 1.08 0.68 12.54
C VAL A 97 2.58 0.41 12.39
N PRO A 98 3.39 0.52 13.46
CA PRO A 98 4.80 0.16 13.41
C PRO A 98 5.02 -1.26 12.89
N GLY A 99 6.00 -1.44 12.00
CA GLY A 99 6.31 -2.73 11.40
C GLY A 99 5.41 -3.17 10.24
N GLN A 100 4.32 -2.45 9.96
CA GLN A 100 3.50 -2.71 8.78
C GLN A 100 3.93 -1.84 7.58
N PRO A 101 3.93 -2.39 6.37
CA PRO A 101 4.40 -1.68 5.16
C PRO A 101 3.43 -0.62 4.67
N SER A 102 2.17 -0.66 5.09
CA SER A 102 1.11 0.26 4.68
C SER A 102 0.24 0.66 5.86
N ALA A 103 -0.42 1.82 5.74
CA ALA A 103 -1.40 2.23 6.73
C ALA A 103 -2.65 1.35 6.64
N THR A 104 -3.17 0.94 7.78
CA THR A 104 -4.42 0.17 7.88
C THR A 104 -5.61 1.11 7.83
N PRO A 105 -6.56 0.90 6.91
CA PRO A 105 -7.80 1.66 6.86
C PRO A 105 -8.73 1.23 8.01
N VAL A 106 -9.18 2.20 8.78
CA VAL A 106 -10.16 2.01 9.87
C VAL A 106 -11.40 2.80 9.53
N PHE A 107 -12.54 2.13 9.46
CA PHE A 107 -13.83 2.76 9.28
C PHE A 107 -14.51 2.95 10.62
N VAL A 108 -14.91 4.18 10.92
CA VAL A 108 -15.59 4.56 12.15
C VAL A 108 -16.88 5.32 11.83
N GLU A 109 -17.95 5.07 12.57
CA GLU A 109 -19.24 5.76 12.38
C GLU A 109 -19.14 7.21 12.87
N GLU A 110 -18.46 7.42 14.00
CA GLU A 110 -18.24 8.73 14.57
C GLU A 110 -16.75 9.01 14.69
N LEU A 111 -16.34 10.23 14.32
CA LEU A 111 -14.96 10.66 14.44
C LEU A 111 -14.72 11.28 15.82
N PRO A 112 -13.93 10.66 16.71
CA PRO A 112 -13.61 11.25 18.00
C PRO A 112 -12.84 12.56 17.86
N GLN A 113 -13.04 13.48 18.81
CA GLN A 113 -12.25 14.71 18.87
C GLN A 113 -10.76 14.38 19.03
N GLY A 114 -9.91 15.12 18.32
CA GLY A 114 -8.46 14.92 18.37
C GLY A 114 -7.91 13.86 17.38
N VAL A 115 -8.73 13.20 16.59
CA VAL A 115 -8.27 12.35 15.48
C VAL A 115 -7.83 13.23 14.32
N VAL A 116 -6.59 13.67 14.38
CA VAL A 116 -5.94 14.50 13.36
C VAL A 116 -4.68 13.80 12.82
N SER A 117 -4.18 14.25 11.69
CA SER A 117 -2.93 13.71 11.13
C SER A 117 -1.80 13.80 12.16
N GLY A 118 -1.09 12.68 12.36
CA GLY A 118 -0.01 12.58 13.34
C GLY A 118 -0.46 12.20 14.77
N ALA A 119 -1.75 12.22 15.09
CA ALA A 119 -2.25 11.79 16.40
C ALA A 119 -1.98 10.30 16.63
N ARG A 120 -1.62 9.93 17.85
CA ARG A 120 -1.50 8.54 18.26
C ARG A 120 -2.89 8.00 18.63
N VAL A 121 -3.22 6.87 18.01
CA VAL A 121 -4.55 6.28 18.16
C VAL A 121 -4.48 4.78 18.35
N MET A 122 -5.52 4.26 18.99
CA MET A 122 -5.83 2.84 19.06
C MET A 122 -7.14 2.58 18.32
N GLY A 123 -7.07 1.71 17.33
CA GLY A 123 -8.25 1.22 16.61
C GLY A 123 -8.64 -0.15 17.14
N ARG A 124 -9.93 -0.33 17.44
CA ARG A 124 -10.51 -1.61 17.86
C ARG A 124 -11.76 -1.90 17.04
N GLY A 125 -11.88 -3.15 16.59
CA GLY A 125 -13.05 -3.53 15.82
C GLY A 125 -12.98 -4.90 15.17
N VAL A 126 -13.84 -5.08 14.19
CA VAL A 126 -13.92 -6.30 13.40
C VAL A 126 -13.07 -6.14 12.15
N VAL A 127 -12.19 -7.10 11.94
CA VAL A 127 -11.37 -7.16 10.72
C VAL A 127 -12.24 -7.70 9.60
N ALA A 128 -12.23 -7.02 8.47
CA ALA A 128 -12.85 -7.46 7.23
C ALA A 128 -11.84 -7.44 6.09
N GLU A 129 -12.07 -8.21 5.05
CA GLU A 129 -11.31 -8.11 3.83
C GLU A 129 -11.64 -6.82 3.10
N SER A 130 -10.63 -6.19 2.53
CA SER A 130 -10.84 -5.01 1.71
C SER A 130 -11.50 -5.40 0.39
N GLY A 131 -12.65 -4.83 0.08
CA GLY A 131 -13.27 -4.97 -1.23
C GLY A 131 -12.55 -4.17 -2.35
N VAL A 132 -11.54 -3.38 -1.98
CA VAL A 132 -10.76 -2.57 -2.92
C VAL A 132 -9.36 -3.15 -3.00
N PRO A 133 -8.86 -3.47 -4.21
CA PRO A 133 -7.49 -3.92 -4.39
C PRO A 133 -6.49 -2.89 -3.86
N GLY A 134 -5.51 -3.35 -3.09
CA GLY A 134 -4.50 -2.47 -2.50
C GLY A 134 -3.41 -3.23 -1.75
N VAL A 135 -2.47 -2.48 -1.21
CA VAL A 135 -1.33 -3.05 -0.47
C VAL A 135 -1.78 -3.64 0.88
N ASN A 136 -2.84 -3.11 1.48
CA ASN A 136 -3.43 -3.67 2.68
C ASN A 136 -4.74 -4.39 2.31
N PRO A 137 -4.76 -5.73 2.40
CA PRO A 137 -5.95 -6.51 2.08
C PRO A 137 -7.02 -6.48 3.17
N PHE A 138 -6.74 -5.85 4.32
CA PHE A 138 -7.63 -5.81 5.46
C PHE A 138 -8.09 -4.39 5.78
N VAL A 139 -9.31 -4.29 6.29
CA VAL A 139 -9.90 -3.08 6.86
C VAL A 139 -10.39 -3.38 8.27
N LEU A 140 -10.37 -2.40 9.14
CA LEU A 140 -10.90 -2.50 10.48
C LEU A 140 -12.19 -1.67 10.56
N ASN A 141 -13.30 -2.32 10.88
CA ASN A 141 -14.58 -1.66 11.13
C ASN A 141 -14.81 -1.58 12.62
N GLY A 142 -14.85 -0.37 13.20
CA GLY A 142 -14.99 -0.26 14.65
C GLY A 142 -14.85 1.14 15.17
N ARG A 143 -14.08 1.30 16.24
CA ARG A 143 -13.86 2.56 16.94
C ARG A 143 -12.39 2.93 16.97
N VAL A 144 -12.13 4.23 17.03
CA VAL A 144 -10.79 4.79 17.21
C VAL A 144 -10.79 5.59 18.51
N GLU A 145 -9.78 5.34 19.33
CA GLU A 145 -9.52 6.06 20.58
C GLU A 145 -8.23 6.84 20.44
N VAL A 146 -8.23 8.11 20.88
CA VAL A 146 -7.03 8.95 20.84
C VAL A 146 -6.18 8.66 22.06
N LEU A 147 -4.96 8.20 21.86
CA LEU A 147 -3.97 7.92 22.90
C LEU A 147 -3.10 9.14 23.24
N GLY A 148 -2.93 10.04 22.27
CA GLY A 148 -2.10 11.22 22.45
C GLY A 148 -2.11 12.16 21.26
N PRO A 149 -1.68 13.41 21.50
CA PRO A 149 -1.62 14.42 20.46
C PRO A 149 -0.58 14.06 19.37
N PRO A 150 -0.62 14.76 18.22
CA PRO A 150 0.38 14.59 17.19
C PRO A 150 1.79 14.94 17.70
N GLU A 151 2.79 14.14 17.32
CA GLU A 151 4.19 14.31 17.70
C GLU A 151 5.04 14.75 16.51
N GLY A 152 6.20 15.39 16.77
CA GLY A 152 7.18 15.76 15.76
C GLY A 152 6.68 16.85 14.80
N LEU A 153 7.02 16.74 13.51
CA LEU A 153 6.66 17.73 12.48
C LEU A 153 5.15 17.90 12.31
N ALA A 154 4.35 16.88 12.61
CA ALA A 154 2.90 16.96 12.54
C ALA A 154 2.32 17.89 13.60
N ALA A 155 2.96 18.02 14.77
CA ALA A 155 2.55 18.95 15.81
C ALA A 155 2.72 20.41 15.37
N LEU A 156 3.77 20.71 14.60
CA LEU A 156 4.04 22.08 14.10
C LEU A 156 2.99 22.54 13.08
N ALA A 157 2.44 21.61 12.28
CA ALA A 157 1.46 21.94 11.27
C ALA A 157 0.05 22.29 11.84
N HIS A 158 -0.20 21.98 13.10
CA HIS A 158 -1.49 22.27 13.78
C HIS A 158 -1.47 23.58 14.57
N HIS A 159 -0.33 24.25 14.68
CA HIS A 159 -0.19 25.53 15.39
C HIS A 159 -0.18 26.76 14.44
N VAL A 160 -0.40 26.56 13.15
CA VAL A 160 -0.60 27.59 12.14
C VAL A 160 -2.07 27.57 11.70
#